data_a23adc7ce746344ed1a71882805e6135
#
_entry.id   a23adc7ce746344ed1a71882805e6135
#
_cell.length_a   1.000
_cell.length_b   1.000
_cell.length_c   1.000
_cell.angle_alpha   90.00
_cell.angle_beta   90.00
_cell.angle_gamma   90.00
#
_symmetry.space_group_name_H-M   'P 1'
#
loop_
_entity.id
_entity.type
_entity.pdbx_description
1 polymer ?
#
loop_
_entity_poly.entity_id
_entity_poly.type
_entity_poly.pdbx_seq_one_letter_code
_entity_poly.pdbx_strand_id
1 'polypeptide(L)'
;PKTGAVLFDTDHMLMPDDAKTLEEHGIEEVKIRSVMTCEARNGVCAKCYGINLAIGQPVNAGEAVGVIAAQSIGEPGTQLTMRTFHTGGVAGDDITQGLPRVEELFEARKPKKMAQISEIDGVVDVDDSHRTALRNITITADDGEVKQYQVPYSVGLKVEHGKRVRKGEPITDGALNPHDVLRISGVEAVQDYLTQGVLAVYRQQGVDINEKHIEVIIRQMMRKVKVEEPGDTNLLSGTVVDIFEFEDANAAVQARIDAGETDLKPATDSLILMGITKASLATESWLSAASFQETTKVLTGAAIKGKVD
;
A
#
# COMPACT_ATOMS: atom_id res chain seq x y z
N PRO A 1 -30.55 -2.00 7.63
CA PRO A 1 -31.65 -2.77 7.05
C PRO A 1 -32.51 -1.90 6.14
N LYS A 2 -33.15 -2.50 5.13
CA LYS A 2 -34.10 -1.81 4.23
C LYS A 2 -35.25 -1.09 4.97
N THR A 3 -35.42 -1.40 6.23
CA THR A 3 -36.43 -0.81 7.13
C THR A 3 -35.99 0.51 7.78
N GLY A 4 -34.73 0.95 7.62
CA GLY A 4 -34.20 2.14 8.29
C GLY A 4 -33.93 1.98 9.80
N ALA A 5 -34.10 0.79 10.36
CA ALA A 5 -33.79 0.52 11.77
C ALA A 5 -32.26 0.47 11.98
N VAL A 6 -31.77 1.09 13.05
CA VAL A 6 -30.38 0.99 13.48
C VAL A 6 -30.20 -0.32 14.24
N LEU A 7 -29.35 -1.23 13.72
CA LEU A 7 -29.01 -2.49 14.39
C LEU A 7 -27.87 -2.32 15.38
N PHE A 8 -26.84 -1.62 14.96
CA PHE A 8 -25.66 -1.33 15.77
C PHE A 8 -25.30 0.16 15.67
N ASP A 9 -24.79 0.71 16.75
CA ASP A 9 -24.33 2.11 16.78
C ASP A 9 -22.94 2.25 16.14
N THR A 10 -22.55 3.45 15.77
CA THR A 10 -21.27 3.75 15.09
C THR A 10 -20.03 3.38 15.89
N ASP A 11 -20.14 3.28 17.21
CA ASP A 11 -19.06 2.89 18.11
C ASP A 11 -19.11 1.43 18.58
N HIS A 12 -20.06 0.66 18.05
CA HIS A 12 -20.20 -0.77 18.39
C HIS A 12 -19.05 -1.58 17.78
N MET A 13 -18.40 -2.40 18.59
CA MET A 13 -17.39 -3.34 18.13
C MET A 13 -18.08 -4.64 17.69
N LEU A 14 -18.02 -4.93 16.40
CA LEU A 14 -18.63 -6.13 15.83
C LEU A 14 -17.94 -7.40 16.34
N MET A 15 -18.71 -8.28 16.93
CA MET A 15 -18.30 -9.60 17.40
C MET A 15 -18.81 -10.69 16.43
N PRO A 16 -18.28 -11.93 16.49
CA PRO A 16 -18.71 -13.00 15.57
C PRO A 16 -20.22 -13.27 15.56
N ASP A 17 -20.91 -13.07 16.70
CA ASP A 17 -22.37 -13.26 16.78
C ASP A 17 -23.14 -12.11 16.12
N ASP A 18 -22.57 -10.90 16.08
CA ASP A 18 -23.18 -9.75 15.40
C ASP A 18 -23.21 -9.98 13.88
N ALA A 19 -22.21 -10.71 13.33
CA ALA A 19 -22.19 -11.07 11.92
C ALA A 19 -23.41 -11.88 11.52
N LYS A 20 -23.83 -12.84 12.33
CA LYS A 20 -25.07 -13.63 12.11
C LYS A 20 -26.30 -12.75 12.08
N THR A 21 -26.36 -11.80 13.00
CA THR A 21 -27.48 -10.84 13.07
C THR A 21 -27.53 -9.97 11.80
N LEU A 22 -26.40 -9.57 11.26
CA LEU A 22 -26.32 -8.80 9.99
C LEU A 22 -26.81 -9.65 8.80
N GLU A 23 -26.37 -10.90 8.71
CA GLU A 23 -26.81 -11.85 7.67
C GLU A 23 -28.33 -12.12 7.72
N GLU A 24 -28.88 -12.33 8.92
CA GLU A 24 -30.33 -12.53 9.12
C GLU A 24 -31.16 -11.33 8.64
N HIS A 25 -30.58 -10.12 8.70
CA HIS A 25 -31.23 -8.90 8.20
C HIS A 25 -30.92 -8.61 6.73
N GLY A 26 -30.21 -9.51 6.04
CA GLY A 26 -29.88 -9.41 4.60
C GLY A 26 -28.94 -8.25 4.29
N ILE A 27 -27.99 -7.95 5.19
CA ILE A 27 -26.93 -6.95 4.99
C ILE A 27 -25.71 -7.68 4.45
N GLU A 28 -25.32 -7.35 3.23
CA GLU A 28 -24.17 -7.97 2.52
C GLU A 28 -22.88 -7.21 2.77
N GLU A 29 -22.96 -5.88 2.94
CA GLU A 29 -21.79 -5.00 3.08
C GLU A 29 -21.94 -4.08 4.30
N VAL A 30 -20.84 -3.93 5.05
CA VAL A 30 -20.75 -3.04 6.21
C VAL A 30 -19.49 -2.22 6.13
N LYS A 31 -19.58 -0.89 6.29
CA LYS A 31 -18.42 -0.03 6.41
C LYS A 31 -17.83 -0.14 7.82
N ILE A 32 -16.60 -0.57 7.91
CA ILE A 32 -15.86 -0.72 9.16
C ILE A 32 -14.66 0.24 9.22
N ARG A 33 -14.18 0.52 10.42
CA ARG A 33 -12.90 1.20 10.63
C ARG A 33 -11.77 0.20 10.41
N SER A 34 -10.69 0.64 9.78
CA SER A 34 -9.48 -0.17 9.62
C SER A 34 -8.24 0.59 10.10
N VAL A 35 -7.14 -0.12 10.24
CA VAL A 35 -5.83 0.47 10.54
C VAL A 35 -5.40 1.39 9.40
N MET A 36 -5.70 1.03 8.16
CA MET A 36 -5.33 1.78 6.95
C MET A 36 -5.96 3.17 6.90
N THR A 37 -7.23 3.27 7.26
CA THR A 37 -8.03 4.51 7.21
C THR A 37 -7.95 5.32 8.51
N CYS A 38 -7.05 4.97 9.43
CA CYS A 38 -6.93 5.66 10.70
C CYS A 38 -6.26 7.03 10.54
N GLU A 39 -6.93 8.08 10.97
CA GLU A 39 -6.48 9.49 10.93
C GLU A 39 -5.59 9.88 12.13
N ALA A 40 -5.26 8.94 13.02
CA ALA A 40 -4.38 9.24 14.16
C ALA A 40 -2.97 9.63 13.68
N ARG A 41 -2.47 10.77 14.14
CA ARG A 41 -1.13 11.28 13.76
C ARG A 41 -0.01 10.36 14.24
N ASN A 42 -0.09 9.92 15.50
CA ASN A 42 0.88 9.03 16.11
C ASN A 42 0.26 7.67 16.39
N GLY A 43 0.83 6.63 15.78
CA GLY A 43 0.33 5.28 15.93
C GLY A 43 -1.04 5.04 15.26
N VAL A 44 -1.84 4.19 15.87
CA VAL A 44 -3.20 3.82 15.43
C VAL A 44 -4.14 3.98 16.61
N CYS A 45 -5.31 4.55 16.42
CA CYS A 45 -6.28 4.70 17.51
C CYS A 45 -6.88 3.33 17.92
N ALA A 46 -7.28 3.21 19.18
CA ALA A 46 -7.82 1.96 19.72
C ALA A 46 -9.06 1.46 18.96
N LYS A 47 -9.93 2.36 18.49
CA LYS A 47 -11.14 2.00 17.72
C LYS A 47 -10.80 1.45 16.33
N CYS A 48 -9.79 1.99 15.63
CA CYS A 48 -9.37 1.49 14.32
C CYS A 48 -8.56 0.19 14.42
N TYR A 49 -7.77 0.03 15.48
CA TYR A 49 -7.06 -1.23 15.73
C TYR A 49 -8.01 -2.34 16.20
N GLY A 50 -8.99 -1.99 17.04
CA GLY A 50 -10.01 -2.89 17.52
C GLY A 50 -9.54 -3.82 18.64
N ILE A 51 -9.69 -5.13 18.45
CA ILE A 51 -9.42 -6.15 19.46
C ILE A 51 -7.93 -6.49 19.51
N ASN A 52 -7.40 -6.61 20.75
CA ASN A 52 -6.15 -7.29 21.00
C ASN A 52 -6.33 -8.80 20.82
N LEU A 53 -5.64 -9.39 19.86
CA LEU A 53 -5.80 -10.78 19.45
C LEU A 53 -5.38 -11.79 20.54
N ALA A 54 -4.52 -11.38 21.48
CA ALA A 54 -4.03 -12.26 22.55
C ALA A 54 -5.08 -12.48 23.65
N ILE A 55 -5.87 -11.46 23.97
CA ILE A 55 -6.81 -11.46 25.09
C ILE A 55 -8.28 -11.37 24.66
N GLY A 56 -8.57 -11.11 23.38
CA GLY A 56 -9.94 -10.99 22.86
C GLY A 56 -10.73 -9.77 23.38
N GLN A 57 -10.02 -8.76 23.92
CA GLN A 57 -10.62 -7.54 24.46
C GLN A 57 -10.15 -6.32 23.64
N PRO A 58 -10.85 -5.16 23.73
CA PRO A 58 -10.40 -3.93 23.11
C PRO A 58 -8.96 -3.60 23.50
N VAL A 59 -8.17 -3.14 22.53
CA VAL A 59 -6.77 -2.76 22.75
C VAL A 59 -6.66 -1.57 23.71
N ASN A 60 -5.69 -1.61 24.61
CA ASN A 60 -5.38 -0.49 25.49
C ASN A 60 -4.47 0.54 24.80
N ALA A 61 -4.63 1.81 25.19
CA ALA A 61 -3.69 2.85 24.76
C ALA A 61 -2.29 2.55 25.32
N GLY A 62 -1.25 2.78 24.48
CA GLY A 62 0.15 2.51 24.83
C GLY A 62 0.65 1.10 24.46
N GLU A 63 -0.19 0.26 23.86
CA GLU A 63 0.24 -1.04 23.36
C GLU A 63 1.14 -0.92 22.12
N ALA A 64 2.25 -1.64 22.10
CA ALA A 64 3.25 -1.57 21.05
C ALA A 64 2.84 -2.39 19.81
N VAL A 65 1.76 -2.00 19.13
CA VAL A 65 1.15 -2.74 18.02
C VAL A 65 2.10 -2.96 16.83
N GLY A 66 3.04 -2.04 16.60
CA GLY A 66 4.06 -2.19 15.56
C GLY A 66 5.07 -3.30 15.88
N VAL A 67 5.48 -3.43 17.14
CA VAL A 67 6.36 -4.51 17.59
C VAL A 67 5.63 -5.86 17.51
N ILE A 68 4.37 -5.89 17.93
CA ILE A 68 3.52 -7.09 17.84
C ILE A 68 3.38 -7.51 16.38
N ALA A 69 3.12 -6.58 15.46
CA ALA A 69 3.03 -6.85 14.03
C ALA A 69 4.35 -7.42 13.48
N ALA A 70 5.49 -6.80 13.80
CA ALA A 70 6.81 -7.25 13.36
C ALA A 70 7.14 -8.67 13.85
N GLN A 71 6.82 -8.97 15.11
CA GLN A 71 7.03 -10.29 15.70
C GLN A 71 6.10 -11.35 15.08
N SER A 72 4.83 -11.01 14.86
CA SER A 72 3.83 -11.93 14.26
C SER A 72 4.15 -12.27 12.81
N ILE A 73 4.81 -11.37 12.08
CA ILE A 73 5.27 -11.59 10.70
C ILE A 73 6.64 -12.28 10.70
N GLY A 74 7.54 -11.90 11.60
CA GLY A 74 8.93 -12.36 11.62
C GLY A 74 9.10 -13.78 12.17
N GLU A 75 8.32 -14.18 13.17
CA GLU A 75 8.42 -15.53 13.76
C GLU A 75 8.17 -16.63 12.71
N PRO A 76 7.03 -16.63 11.99
CA PRO A 76 6.81 -17.63 10.94
C PRO A 76 7.79 -17.50 9.77
N GLY A 77 8.34 -16.30 9.52
CA GLY A 77 9.34 -16.05 8.49
C GLY A 77 10.58 -16.96 8.65
N THR A 78 11.03 -17.22 9.88
CA THR A 78 12.15 -18.12 10.14
C THR A 78 11.81 -19.57 9.74
N GLN A 79 10.59 -20.02 9.97
CA GLN A 79 10.12 -21.35 9.56
C GLN A 79 9.98 -21.48 8.03
N LEU A 80 9.60 -20.40 7.35
CA LEU A 80 9.52 -20.35 5.89
C LEU A 80 10.88 -20.55 5.23
N THR A 81 11.95 -19.94 5.74
CA THR A 81 13.30 -20.14 5.21
C THR A 81 13.78 -21.57 5.35
N MET A 82 13.45 -22.25 6.45
CA MET A 82 13.84 -23.65 6.64
C MET A 82 13.10 -24.61 5.69
N ARG A 83 11.87 -24.32 5.31
CA ARG A 83 11.06 -25.16 4.41
C ARG A 83 11.41 -24.98 2.93
N THR A 84 11.82 -23.78 2.50
CA THR A 84 12.18 -23.52 1.09
C THR A 84 13.46 -24.23 0.66
N PHE A 85 14.36 -24.60 1.58
CA PHE A 85 15.54 -25.41 1.29
C PHE A 85 15.21 -26.88 0.96
N HIS A 86 14.04 -27.38 1.35
CA HIS A 86 13.63 -28.78 1.15
C HIS A 86 12.75 -29.03 -0.08
N THR A 87 12.12 -28.00 -0.61
CA THR A 87 11.39 -28.07 -1.88
C THR A 87 12.36 -27.73 -3.01
N GLY A 88 13.18 -28.69 -3.39
CA GLY A 88 14.10 -28.62 -4.54
C GLY A 88 13.29 -28.22 -5.78
N GLY A 89 13.55 -27.02 -6.27
CA GLY A 89 12.75 -26.37 -7.27
C GLY A 89 12.69 -27.15 -8.58
N VAL A 90 11.51 -27.20 -9.14
CA VAL A 90 11.35 -27.30 -10.58
C VAL A 90 11.84 -25.96 -11.13
N ALA A 91 12.96 -26.00 -11.85
CA ALA A 91 13.52 -24.86 -12.58
C ALA A 91 12.57 -24.52 -13.74
N GLY A 92 11.60 -23.70 -13.46
CA GLY A 92 10.67 -23.21 -14.46
C GLY A 92 9.91 -22.01 -13.86
N ASP A 93 10.22 -20.85 -14.36
CA ASP A 93 9.73 -19.54 -14.00
C ASP A 93 10.36 -18.90 -12.76
N ASP A 94 11.14 -17.90 -13.07
CA ASP A 94 11.85 -16.96 -12.18
C ASP A 94 10.85 -16.04 -11.40
N ILE A 95 9.81 -16.65 -10.82
CA ILE A 95 8.88 -15.96 -9.93
C ILE A 95 9.44 -16.10 -8.53
N THR A 96 9.77 -14.97 -7.92
CA THR A 96 10.21 -14.92 -6.53
C THR A 96 9.11 -15.49 -5.64
N GLN A 97 9.38 -16.62 -4.97
CA GLN A 97 8.43 -17.33 -4.12
C GLN A 97 8.91 -17.35 -2.67
N GLY A 98 7.96 -17.53 -1.74
CA GLY A 98 8.25 -17.61 -0.33
C GLY A 98 8.73 -16.30 0.29
N LEU A 99 9.65 -16.37 1.25
CA LEU A 99 10.14 -15.22 2.01
C LEU A 99 10.77 -14.11 1.14
N PRO A 100 11.54 -14.40 0.08
CA PRO A 100 12.03 -13.36 -0.84
C PRO A 100 10.91 -12.53 -1.48
N ARG A 101 9.73 -13.11 -1.70
CA ARG A 101 8.57 -12.38 -2.21
C ARG A 101 7.98 -11.45 -1.16
N VAL A 102 7.93 -11.87 0.09
CA VAL A 102 7.49 -11.01 1.21
C VAL A 102 8.42 -9.81 1.36
N GLU A 103 9.75 -10.05 1.29
CA GLU A 103 10.76 -8.98 1.31
C GLU A 103 10.58 -8.01 0.14
N GLU A 104 10.36 -8.52 -1.07
CA GLU A 104 10.14 -7.71 -2.28
C GLU A 104 8.91 -6.80 -2.12
N LEU A 105 7.81 -7.31 -1.55
CA LEU A 105 6.58 -6.55 -1.31
C LEU A 105 6.79 -5.48 -0.23
N PHE A 106 7.37 -5.82 0.91
CA PHE A 106 7.61 -4.86 1.99
C PHE A 106 8.67 -3.81 1.65
N GLU A 107 9.64 -4.14 0.81
CA GLU A 107 10.60 -3.14 0.31
C GLU A 107 10.11 -2.40 -0.93
N ALA A 108 8.88 -2.68 -1.38
CA ALA A 108 8.27 -2.10 -2.59
C ALA A 108 9.23 -2.14 -3.79
N ARG A 109 9.98 -3.26 -3.94
CA ARG A 109 10.96 -3.42 -5.03
C ARG A 109 10.23 -3.67 -6.35
N LYS A 110 10.83 -3.21 -7.43
CA LYS A 110 10.37 -3.57 -8.78
C LYS A 110 10.63 -5.04 -9.03
N PRO A 111 9.61 -5.83 -9.41
CA PRO A 111 9.78 -7.23 -9.76
C PRO A 111 10.72 -7.42 -10.95
N LYS A 112 11.49 -8.52 -10.97
CA LYS A 112 12.36 -8.86 -12.10
C LYS A 112 11.56 -9.12 -13.38
N LYS A 113 10.46 -9.90 -13.27
CA LYS A 113 9.47 -10.10 -14.34
C LYS A 113 8.25 -9.25 -14.03
N MET A 114 8.23 -8.04 -14.56
CA MET A 114 7.17 -7.08 -14.32
C MET A 114 6.03 -7.30 -15.30
N ALA A 115 4.80 -7.42 -14.77
CA ALA A 115 3.61 -7.38 -15.59
C ALA A 115 3.35 -5.96 -16.10
N GLN A 116 2.97 -5.86 -17.38
CA GLN A 116 2.46 -4.61 -17.94
C GLN A 116 1.01 -4.43 -17.49
N ILE A 117 0.65 -3.22 -17.06
CA ILE A 117 -0.68 -2.87 -16.53
C ILE A 117 -1.34 -1.91 -17.51
N SER A 118 -2.65 -2.04 -17.70
CA SER A 118 -3.43 -1.07 -18.48
C SER A 118 -3.55 0.27 -17.72
N GLU A 119 -3.24 1.38 -18.38
CA GLU A 119 -3.40 2.73 -17.84
C GLU A 119 -4.80 3.30 -18.05
N ILE A 120 -5.58 2.72 -18.97
CA ILE A 120 -6.93 3.17 -19.34
C ILE A 120 -7.90 1.99 -19.39
N ASP A 121 -9.19 2.28 -19.27
CA ASP A 121 -10.25 1.34 -19.57
C ASP A 121 -10.44 1.27 -21.09
N GLY A 122 -10.52 0.08 -21.68
CA GLY A 122 -10.71 0.01 -23.12
C GLY A 122 -10.73 -1.38 -23.71
N VAL A 123 -10.79 -1.44 -25.02
CA VAL A 123 -10.77 -2.69 -25.81
C VAL A 123 -9.34 -2.93 -26.28
N VAL A 124 -8.87 -4.16 -26.09
CA VAL A 124 -7.52 -4.59 -26.46
C VAL A 124 -7.47 -4.99 -27.92
N ASP A 125 -6.53 -4.45 -28.66
CA ASP A 125 -6.12 -4.88 -29.99
C ASP A 125 -4.68 -5.40 -29.92
N VAL A 126 -4.45 -6.62 -30.37
CA VAL A 126 -3.13 -7.27 -30.36
C VAL A 126 -2.65 -7.42 -31.80
N ASP A 127 -1.55 -6.76 -32.14
CA ASP A 127 -0.88 -6.91 -33.43
C ASP A 127 0.23 -7.96 -33.35
N ASP A 128 -0.05 -9.14 -33.86
CA ASP A 128 0.85 -10.30 -33.93
C ASP A 128 1.58 -10.41 -35.27
N SER A 129 1.86 -9.31 -35.94
CA SER A 129 2.43 -9.31 -37.30
C SER A 129 3.81 -9.93 -37.46
N HIS A 130 4.46 -10.39 -36.37
CA HIS A 130 5.78 -11.05 -36.31
C HIS A 130 6.93 -10.33 -37.05
N ARG A 131 6.76 -9.06 -37.41
CA ARG A 131 7.78 -8.29 -38.14
C ARG A 131 8.89 -7.77 -37.25
N THR A 132 8.65 -7.75 -35.93
CA THR A 132 9.59 -7.27 -34.91
C THR A 132 9.72 -8.29 -33.78
N ALA A 133 10.74 -8.16 -32.93
CA ALA A 133 10.88 -8.99 -31.73
C ALA A 133 9.87 -8.63 -30.62
N LEU A 134 9.09 -7.57 -30.82
CA LEU A 134 8.11 -7.04 -29.89
C LEU A 134 6.69 -7.14 -30.51
N ARG A 135 5.74 -7.50 -29.68
CA ARG A 135 4.30 -7.48 -29.97
C ARG A 135 3.75 -6.14 -29.55
N ASN A 136 2.94 -5.51 -30.41
CA ASN A 136 2.27 -4.25 -30.09
C ASN A 136 0.86 -4.57 -29.59
N ILE A 137 0.54 -4.03 -28.42
CA ILE A 137 -0.80 -4.11 -27.83
C ILE A 137 -1.34 -2.69 -27.77
N THR A 138 -2.46 -2.47 -28.40
CA THR A 138 -3.15 -1.18 -28.41
C THR A 138 -4.42 -1.30 -27.58
N ILE A 139 -4.62 -0.37 -26.65
CA ILE A 139 -5.87 -0.27 -25.88
C ILE A 139 -6.55 1.02 -26.27
N THR A 140 -7.80 0.90 -26.74
CA THR A 140 -8.62 2.03 -27.15
C THR A 140 -9.77 2.20 -26.17
N ALA A 141 -9.81 3.35 -25.51
CA ALA A 141 -10.88 3.72 -24.60
C ALA A 141 -12.13 4.19 -25.35
N ASP A 142 -13.27 4.21 -24.68
CA ASP A 142 -14.56 4.63 -25.27
C ASP A 142 -14.58 6.13 -25.63
N ASP A 143 -13.72 6.94 -25.00
CA ASP A 143 -13.53 8.38 -25.30
C ASP A 143 -12.58 8.67 -26.47
N GLY A 144 -11.97 7.60 -27.04
CA GLY A 144 -11.03 7.69 -28.15
C GLY A 144 -9.56 7.83 -27.72
N GLU A 145 -9.25 7.82 -26.42
CA GLU A 145 -7.85 7.74 -25.95
C GLU A 145 -7.25 6.40 -26.36
N VAL A 146 -6.02 6.43 -26.90
CA VAL A 146 -5.30 5.23 -27.36
C VAL A 146 -3.97 5.14 -26.63
N LYS A 147 -3.71 4.00 -25.99
CA LYS A 147 -2.43 3.66 -25.37
C LYS A 147 -1.81 2.46 -26.05
N GLN A 148 -0.51 2.54 -26.34
CA GLN A 148 0.25 1.47 -26.97
C GLN A 148 1.30 0.91 -26.03
N TYR A 149 1.37 -0.42 -25.95
CA TYR A 149 2.31 -1.16 -25.14
C TYR A 149 3.14 -2.09 -26.03
N GLN A 150 4.44 -2.11 -25.82
CA GLN A 150 5.35 -3.01 -26.53
C GLN A 150 5.79 -4.14 -25.59
N VAL A 151 5.48 -5.37 -25.95
CA VAL A 151 5.72 -6.56 -25.13
C VAL A 151 6.55 -7.57 -25.91
N PRO A 152 7.65 -8.11 -25.35
CA PRO A 152 8.40 -9.19 -26.00
C PRO A 152 7.53 -10.44 -26.20
N TYR A 153 7.72 -11.15 -27.33
CA TYR A 153 7.00 -12.40 -27.59
C TYR A 153 7.23 -13.50 -26.55
N SER A 154 8.35 -13.42 -25.80
CA SER A 154 8.67 -14.34 -24.70
C SER A 154 7.78 -14.19 -23.48
N VAL A 155 7.01 -13.10 -23.38
CA VAL A 155 6.11 -12.82 -22.25
C VAL A 155 4.70 -13.27 -22.59
N GLY A 156 4.09 -14.08 -21.71
CA GLY A 156 2.69 -14.51 -21.88
C GLY A 156 1.72 -13.35 -21.76
N LEU A 157 0.63 -13.39 -22.52
CA LEU A 157 -0.46 -12.43 -22.42
C LEU A 157 -1.59 -12.97 -21.55
N LYS A 158 -2.15 -12.10 -20.70
CA LYS A 158 -3.38 -12.38 -19.95
C LYS A 158 -4.64 -11.90 -20.63
N VAL A 159 -4.46 -11.15 -21.70
CA VAL A 159 -5.56 -10.55 -22.48
C VAL A 159 -5.59 -11.12 -23.89
N GLU A 160 -6.78 -11.20 -24.44
CA GLU A 160 -7.03 -11.64 -25.81
C GLU A 160 -7.46 -10.45 -26.66
N HIS A 161 -7.24 -10.54 -27.98
CA HIS A 161 -7.74 -9.54 -28.93
C HIS A 161 -9.26 -9.36 -28.80
N GLY A 162 -9.74 -8.12 -28.73
CA GLY A 162 -11.15 -7.78 -28.57
C GLY A 162 -11.68 -7.83 -27.14
N LYS A 163 -10.88 -8.29 -26.16
CA LYS A 163 -11.29 -8.28 -24.74
C LYS A 163 -11.28 -6.86 -24.18
N ARG A 164 -12.27 -6.54 -23.37
CA ARG A 164 -12.30 -5.30 -22.60
C ARG A 164 -11.49 -5.47 -21.33
N VAL A 165 -10.59 -4.53 -21.06
CA VAL A 165 -9.77 -4.46 -19.84
C VAL A 165 -10.11 -3.20 -19.05
N ARG A 166 -9.91 -3.27 -17.75
CA ARG A 166 -10.07 -2.13 -16.86
C ARG A 166 -8.70 -1.50 -16.55
N LYS A 167 -8.73 -0.23 -16.21
CA LYS A 167 -7.56 0.47 -15.67
C LYS A 167 -7.00 -0.28 -14.46
N GLY A 168 -5.69 -0.58 -14.47
CA GLY A 168 -5.05 -1.39 -13.43
C GLY A 168 -5.05 -2.90 -13.69
N GLU A 169 -5.74 -3.41 -14.71
CA GLU A 169 -5.73 -4.83 -15.04
C GLU A 169 -4.40 -5.22 -15.71
N PRO A 170 -3.77 -6.35 -15.30
CA PRO A 170 -2.54 -6.80 -15.92
C PRO A 170 -2.78 -7.33 -17.35
N ILE A 171 -2.01 -6.81 -18.30
CA ILE A 171 -2.03 -7.20 -19.72
C ILE A 171 -1.17 -8.44 -19.94
N THR A 172 -0.05 -8.56 -19.19
CA THR A 172 0.94 -9.63 -19.36
C THR A 172 1.12 -10.44 -18.10
N ASP A 173 1.73 -11.63 -18.24
CA ASP A 173 2.17 -12.42 -17.10
C ASP A 173 3.33 -11.74 -16.38
N GLY A 174 3.37 -11.91 -15.06
CA GLY A 174 4.38 -11.36 -14.18
C GLY A 174 3.80 -10.81 -12.89
N ALA A 175 4.67 -10.29 -12.03
CA ALA A 175 4.29 -9.61 -10.80
C ALA A 175 4.03 -8.13 -11.07
N LEU A 176 3.02 -7.55 -10.41
CA LEU A 176 2.75 -6.12 -10.51
C LEU A 176 3.82 -5.32 -9.78
N ASN A 177 4.21 -4.18 -10.35
CA ASN A 177 5.05 -3.22 -9.65
C ASN A 177 4.16 -2.38 -8.70
N PRO A 178 4.40 -2.39 -7.38
CA PRO A 178 3.56 -1.66 -6.42
C PRO A 178 3.46 -0.15 -6.72
N HIS A 179 4.53 0.45 -7.25
CA HIS A 179 4.55 1.87 -7.62
C HIS A 179 3.63 2.18 -8.80
N ASP A 180 3.53 1.28 -9.78
CA ASP A 180 2.62 1.46 -10.92
C ASP A 180 1.17 1.22 -10.48
N VAL A 181 0.93 0.26 -9.58
CA VAL A 181 -0.40 0.07 -8.98
C VAL A 181 -0.84 1.34 -8.24
N LEU A 182 0.05 1.96 -7.43
CA LEU A 182 -0.27 3.22 -6.74
C LEU A 182 -0.60 4.34 -7.75
N ARG A 183 0.22 4.50 -8.79
CA ARG A 183 0.05 5.56 -9.79
C ARG A 183 -1.22 5.38 -10.64
N ILE A 184 -1.55 4.15 -11.01
CA ILE A 184 -2.63 3.84 -11.95
C ILE A 184 -3.95 3.61 -11.21
N SER A 185 -3.94 2.75 -10.20
CA SER A 185 -5.16 2.25 -9.54
C SER A 185 -5.44 2.94 -8.20
N GLY A 186 -4.47 3.69 -7.65
CA GLY A 186 -4.62 4.46 -6.41
C GLY A 186 -4.24 3.71 -5.14
N VAL A 187 -4.55 4.37 -4.00
CA VAL A 187 -4.09 3.96 -2.66
C VAL A 187 -4.70 2.62 -2.23
N GLU A 188 -6.02 2.49 -2.34
CA GLU A 188 -6.75 1.29 -1.91
C GLU A 188 -6.23 0.05 -2.64
N ALA A 189 -6.07 0.14 -3.96
CA ALA A 189 -5.59 -0.98 -4.79
C ALA A 189 -4.18 -1.43 -4.42
N VAL A 190 -3.26 -0.52 -4.08
CA VAL A 190 -1.90 -0.92 -3.67
C VAL A 190 -1.90 -1.49 -2.25
N GLN A 191 -2.74 -0.99 -1.36
CA GLN A 191 -2.91 -1.54 -0.01
C GLN A 191 -3.41 -2.98 -0.07
N ASP A 192 -4.46 -3.24 -0.84
CA ASP A 192 -5.00 -4.59 -1.06
C ASP A 192 -3.98 -5.49 -1.73
N TYR A 193 -3.29 -5.01 -2.76
CA TYR A 193 -2.27 -5.77 -3.46
C TYR A 193 -1.14 -6.23 -2.53
N LEU A 194 -0.62 -5.32 -1.69
CA LEU A 194 0.43 -5.65 -0.73
C LEU A 194 -0.07 -6.60 0.35
N THR A 195 -1.25 -6.34 0.92
CA THR A 195 -1.84 -7.17 1.98
C THR A 195 -2.10 -8.58 1.47
N GLN A 196 -2.81 -8.73 0.37
CA GLN A 196 -3.13 -10.03 -0.20
C GLN A 196 -1.88 -10.75 -0.71
N GLY A 197 -0.91 -10.02 -1.28
CA GLY A 197 0.35 -10.57 -1.73
C GLY A 197 1.16 -11.20 -0.60
N VAL A 198 1.25 -10.55 0.57
CA VAL A 198 1.93 -11.08 1.75
C VAL A 198 1.16 -12.26 2.34
N LEU A 199 -0.15 -12.11 2.55
CA LEU A 199 -1.00 -13.18 3.08
C LEU A 199 -0.97 -14.44 2.24
N ALA A 200 -0.97 -14.31 0.91
CA ALA A 200 -0.92 -15.46 0.00
C ALA A 200 0.35 -16.31 0.23
N VAL A 201 1.50 -15.65 0.43
CA VAL A 201 2.76 -16.36 0.72
C VAL A 201 2.67 -17.13 2.03
N TYR A 202 2.14 -16.53 3.09
CA TYR A 202 2.02 -17.19 4.39
C TYR A 202 0.97 -18.32 4.37
N ARG A 203 -0.18 -18.10 3.75
CA ARG A 203 -1.23 -19.12 3.58
C ARG A 203 -0.77 -20.33 2.77
N GLN A 204 0.04 -20.14 1.73
CA GLN A 204 0.66 -21.24 0.96
C GLN A 204 1.55 -22.13 1.82
N GLN A 205 2.10 -21.59 2.90
CA GLN A 205 2.94 -22.34 3.85
C GLN A 205 2.14 -22.87 5.05
N GLY A 206 0.81 -22.68 5.06
CA GLY A 206 -0.07 -23.13 6.14
C GLY A 206 0.02 -22.26 7.40
N VAL A 207 0.50 -21.03 7.27
CA VAL A 207 0.56 -20.03 8.35
C VAL A 207 -0.54 -19.02 8.15
N ASP A 208 -1.37 -18.82 9.16
CA ASP A 208 -2.42 -17.79 9.17
C ASP A 208 -1.97 -16.60 10.01
N ILE A 209 -1.93 -15.43 9.38
CA ILE A 209 -1.58 -14.15 10.01
C ILE A 209 -2.76 -13.21 9.87
N ASN A 210 -3.13 -12.54 10.95
CA ASN A 210 -4.20 -11.53 10.89
C ASN A 210 -3.77 -10.32 10.05
N GLU A 211 -4.65 -9.89 9.17
CA GLU A 211 -4.41 -8.79 8.22
C GLU A 211 -3.97 -7.49 8.91
N LYS A 212 -4.50 -7.19 10.11
CA LYS A 212 -4.15 -5.97 10.83
C LYS A 212 -2.65 -5.79 11.09
N HIS A 213 -1.88 -6.88 11.24
CA HIS A 213 -0.43 -6.81 11.44
C HIS A 213 0.28 -6.30 10.17
N ILE A 214 -0.20 -6.73 9.01
CA ILE A 214 0.31 -6.29 7.71
C ILE A 214 -0.14 -4.86 7.44
N GLU A 215 -1.39 -4.53 7.73
CA GLU A 215 -1.96 -3.19 7.57
C GLU A 215 -1.20 -2.12 8.36
N VAL A 216 -0.80 -2.41 9.61
CA VAL A 216 0.01 -1.51 10.43
C VAL A 216 1.32 -1.12 9.72
N ILE A 217 1.97 -2.10 9.07
CA ILE A 217 3.23 -1.86 8.36
C ILE A 217 2.99 -1.09 7.06
N ILE A 218 2.01 -1.50 6.25
CA ILE A 218 1.69 -0.85 4.98
C ILE A 218 1.29 0.62 5.22
N ARG A 219 0.54 0.91 6.27
CA ARG A 219 0.21 2.29 6.64
C ARG A 219 1.45 3.15 6.85
N GLN A 220 2.51 2.60 7.49
CA GLN A 220 3.77 3.33 7.66
C GLN A 220 4.54 3.49 6.33
N MET A 221 4.43 2.54 5.41
CA MET A 221 5.04 2.64 4.08
C MET A 221 4.45 3.76 3.22
N MET A 222 3.21 4.18 3.50
CA MET A 222 2.45 5.17 2.74
C MET A 222 2.27 6.51 3.48
N ARG A 223 3.02 6.74 4.55
CA ARG A 223 2.89 7.92 5.41
C ARG A 223 3.52 9.20 4.81
N LYS A 224 4.29 9.09 3.75
CA LYS A 224 5.04 10.21 3.17
C LYS A 224 4.49 10.61 1.82
N VAL A 225 4.52 11.92 1.56
CA VAL A 225 4.15 12.53 0.29
C VAL A 225 5.32 13.33 -0.27
N LYS A 226 5.36 13.45 -1.59
CA LYS A 226 6.32 14.30 -2.28
C LYS A 226 5.61 15.58 -2.70
N VAL A 227 6.16 16.70 -2.31
CA VAL A 227 5.65 18.02 -2.72
C VAL A 227 5.96 18.23 -4.20
N GLU A 228 4.93 18.41 -5.03
CA GLU A 228 5.08 18.73 -6.45
C GLU A 228 5.21 20.26 -6.60
N GLU A 229 4.17 21.00 -6.27
CA GLU A 229 4.16 22.46 -6.28
C GLU A 229 3.96 22.96 -4.84
N PRO A 230 4.84 23.81 -4.31
CA PRO A 230 4.75 24.26 -2.92
C PRO A 230 3.64 25.31 -2.70
N GLY A 231 3.12 25.93 -3.77
CA GLY A 231 2.18 27.02 -3.64
C GLY A 231 2.72 28.15 -2.73
N ASP A 232 1.84 28.66 -1.86
CA ASP A 232 2.17 29.69 -0.86
C ASP A 232 2.48 29.10 0.53
N THR A 233 2.83 27.81 0.59
CA THR A 233 3.32 27.15 1.80
C THR A 233 4.81 27.39 2.02
N ASN A 234 5.32 27.01 3.20
CA ASN A 234 6.75 27.02 3.50
C ASN A 234 7.49 25.75 3.04
N LEU A 235 6.81 24.85 2.32
CA LEU A 235 7.38 23.62 1.82
C LEU A 235 8.26 23.86 0.59
N LEU A 236 9.17 22.93 0.30
CA LEU A 236 10.04 23.01 -0.87
C LEU A 236 9.63 21.96 -1.91
N SER A 237 9.56 22.39 -3.18
CA SER A 237 9.27 21.48 -4.29
C SER A 237 10.26 20.30 -4.34
N GLY A 238 9.74 19.11 -4.60
CA GLY A 238 10.51 17.87 -4.69
C GLY A 238 10.92 17.26 -3.35
N THR A 239 10.63 17.89 -2.22
CA THR A 239 10.92 17.32 -0.89
C THR A 239 9.87 16.27 -0.51
N VAL A 240 10.30 15.31 0.31
CA VAL A 240 9.44 14.28 0.89
C VAL A 240 9.14 14.65 2.33
N VAL A 241 7.87 14.86 2.63
CA VAL A 241 7.37 15.28 3.94
C VAL A 241 6.35 14.28 4.50
N ASP A 242 6.03 14.40 5.77
CA ASP A 242 4.95 13.62 6.37
C ASP A 242 3.59 14.14 5.87
N ILE A 243 2.62 13.24 5.66
CA ILE A 243 1.29 13.62 5.17
C ILE A 243 0.62 14.65 6.10
N PHE A 244 0.80 14.51 7.41
CA PHE A 244 0.22 15.44 8.38
C PHE A 244 0.92 16.81 8.39
N GLU A 245 2.24 16.84 8.17
CA GLU A 245 2.99 18.08 8.00
C GLU A 245 2.52 18.83 6.74
N PHE A 246 2.28 18.09 5.66
CA PHE A 246 1.74 18.64 4.43
C PHE A 246 0.32 19.16 4.59
N GLU A 247 -0.55 18.41 5.27
CA GLU A 247 -1.92 18.82 5.58
C GLU A 247 -1.97 20.08 6.47
N ASP A 248 -1.10 20.14 7.49
CA ASP A 248 -1.01 21.31 8.39
C ASP A 248 -0.54 22.56 7.62
N ALA A 249 0.44 22.43 6.72
CA ALA A 249 0.89 23.52 5.88
C ALA A 249 -0.23 24.04 4.96
N ASN A 250 -0.98 23.13 4.35
CA ASN A 250 -2.12 23.49 3.50
C ASN A 250 -3.28 24.08 4.31
N ALA A 251 -3.55 23.56 5.51
CA ALA A 251 -4.58 24.12 6.40
C ALA A 251 -4.25 25.56 6.82
N ALA A 252 -2.97 25.88 7.04
CA ALA A 252 -2.53 27.23 7.34
C ALA A 252 -2.78 28.21 6.16
N VAL A 253 -2.54 27.78 4.92
CA VAL A 253 -2.83 28.56 3.71
C VAL A 253 -4.34 28.71 3.54
N GLN A 254 -5.10 27.64 3.74
CA GLN A 254 -6.57 27.67 3.63
C GLN A 254 -7.19 28.63 4.65
N ALA A 255 -6.70 28.66 5.89
CA ALA A 255 -7.16 29.60 6.91
C ALA A 255 -6.92 31.09 6.51
N ARG A 256 -5.84 31.37 5.80
CA ARG A 256 -5.58 32.73 5.25
C ARG A 256 -6.52 33.07 4.10
N ILE A 257 -6.82 32.12 3.22
CA ILE A 257 -7.83 32.27 2.17
C ILE A 257 -9.20 32.55 2.78
N ASP A 258 -9.58 31.82 3.81
CA ASP A 258 -10.86 31.98 4.51
C ASP A 258 -10.93 33.33 5.27
N ALA A 259 -9.78 33.89 5.68
CA ALA A 259 -9.67 35.22 6.27
C ALA A 259 -9.75 36.38 5.24
N GLY A 260 -9.84 36.08 3.94
CA GLY A 260 -10.05 37.05 2.87
C GLY A 260 -8.79 37.41 2.07
N GLU A 261 -7.66 36.69 2.26
CA GLU A 261 -6.52 36.87 1.37
C GLU A 261 -6.83 36.23 0.01
N THR A 262 -6.70 36.99 -1.07
CA THR A 262 -6.89 36.50 -2.44
C THR A 262 -5.56 36.06 -3.05
N ASP A 263 -5.64 35.17 -4.07
CA ASP A 263 -4.49 34.70 -4.88
C ASP A 263 -3.53 33.75 -4.20
N LEU A 264 -3.88 33.16 -3.04
CA LEU A 264 -3.09 32.11 -2.42
C LEU A 264 -3.44 30.73 -3.01
N LYS A 265 -2.42 29.89 -3.19
CA LYS A 265 -2.56 28.52 -3.68
C LYS A 265 -2.02 27.53 -2.65
N PRO A 266 -2.78 26.49 -2.29
CA PRO A 266 -2.25 25.40 -1.49
C PRO A 266 -1.19 24.60 -2.26
N ALA A 267 -0.33 23.88 -1.54
CA ALA A 267 0.63 22.98 -2.15
C ALA A 267 -0.09 21.74 -2.73
N THR A 268 0.50 21.19 -3.80
CA THR A 268 0.08 19.90 -4.38
C THR A 268 1.10 18.82 -4.09
N ASP A 269 0.64 17.57 -3.98
CA ASP A 269 1.47 16.44 -3.62
C ASP A 269 1.26 15.25 -4.55
N SER A 270 2.21 14.33 -4.51
CA SER A 270 2.06 12.97 -5.00
C SER A 270 2.38 11.98 -3.89
N LEU A 271 1.50 11.00 -3.70
CA LEU A 271 1.70 9.93 -2.73
C LEU A 271 2.90 9.07 -3.12
N ILE A 272 3.70 8.70 -2.13
CA ILE A 272 4.88 7.86 -2.31
C ILE A 272 4.72 6.58 -1.50
N LEU A 273 4.96 5.45 -2.15
CA LEU A 273 5.16 4.18 -1.48
C LEU A 273 6.64 4.02 -1.13
N MET A 274 6.96 3.86 0.14
CA MET A 274 8.32 3.62 0.62
C MET A 274 8.47 2.18 1.10
N GLY A 275 9.60 1.54 0.77
CA GLY A 275 9.96 0.28 1.40
C GLY A 275 10.18 0.46 2.92
N ILE A 276 10.01 -0.61 3.69
CA ILE A 276 10.09 -0.57 5.17
C ILE A 276 11.42 -0.02 5.68
N THR A 277 12.54 -0.35 5.03
CA THR A 277 13.87 0.18 5.39
C THR A 277 13.91 1.69 5.25
N LYS A 278 13.44 2.24 4.12
CA LYS A 278 13.36 3.69 3.90
C LYS A 278 12.40 4.36 4.87
N ALA A 279 11.22 3.77 5.07
CA ALA A 279 10.21 4.29 5.98
C ALA A 279 10.73 4.38 7.43
N SER A 280 11.48 3.36 7.88
CA SER A 280 12.09 3.33 9.22
C SER A 280 13.18 4.38 9.42
N LEU A 281 13.93 4.75 8.36
CA LEU A 281 14.95 5.81 8.40
C LEU A 281 14.38 7.22 8.19
N ALA A 282 13.19 7.33 7.61
CA ALA A 282 12.51 8.60 7.33
C ALA A 282 11.56 9.05 8.44
N THR A 283 11.68 8.49 9.65
CA THR A 283 10.90 8.88 10.83
C THR A 283 11.31 10.27 11.32
N GLU A 284 10.43 10.95 12.04
CA GLU A 284 10.71 12.26 12.65
C GLU A 284 11.79 12.12 13.73
N SER A 285 11.71 11.08 14.58
CA SER A 285 12.70 10.75 15.60
C SER A 285 13.99 10.24 14.97
N TRP A 286 15.04 11.04 15.02
CA TRP A 286 16.36 10.62 14.56
C TRP A 286 17.00 9.58 15.49
N LEU A 287 16.63 9.55 16.78
CA LEU A 287 17.04 8.48 17.71
C LEU A 287 16.48 7.12 17.28
N SER A 288 15.22 7.06 16.89
CA SER A 288 14.60 5.85 16.37
C SER A 288 15.31 5.37 15.09
N ALA A 289 15.56 6.26 14.14
CA ALA A 289 16.30 5.94 12.92
C ALA A 289 17.73 5.46 13.22
N ALA A 290 18.45 6.10 14.13
CA ALA A 290 19.80 5.71 14.55
C ALA A 290 19.85 4.35 15.25
N SER A 291 18.79 3.95 15.94
CA SER A 291 18.71 2.63 16.59
C SER A 291 18.50 1.48 15.62
N PHE A 292 18.02 1.76 14.40
CA PHE A 292 17.72 0.73 13.41
C PHE A 292 18.95 0.41 12.54
N GLN A 293 19.44 1.36 11.74
CA GLN A 293 20.59 1.18 10.85
C GLN A 293 21.32 2.52 10.61
N GLU A 294 22.51 2.46 10.03
CA GLU A 294 23.30 3.64 9.64
C GLU A 294 23.50 4.66 10.76
N THR A 295 23.69 4.20 12.00
CA THR A 295 23.79 5.02 13.21
C THR A 295 24.69 6.25 13.04
N THR A 296 25.90 6.07 12.52
CA THR A 296 26.86 7.16 12.32
C THR A 296 26.34 8.23 11.37
N LYS A 297 25.74 7.82 10.25
CA LYS A 297 25.20 8.73 9.22
C LYS A 297 24.01 9.53 9.76
N VAL A 298 23.12 8.86 10.50
CA VAL A 298 21.94 9.51 11.09
C VAL A 298 22.37 10.51 12.16
N LEU A 299 23.25 10.12 13.11
CA LEU A 299 23.77 11.00 14.15
C LEU A 299 24.50 12.21 13.59
N THR A 300 25.39 11.99 12.61
CA THR A 300 26.11 13.08 11.94
C THR A 300 25.15 14.03 11.24
N GLY A 301 24.15 13.49 10.51
CA GLY A 301 23.14 14.30 9.86
C GLY A 301 22.27 15.11 10.80
N ALA A 302 21.89 14.53 11.94
CA ALA A 302 21.14 15.21 12.99
C ALA A 302 21.95 16.34 13.63
N ALA A 303 23.23 16.07 13.95
CA ALA A 303 24.13 17.08 14.51
C ALA A 303 24.37 18.27 13.57
N ILE A 304 24.61 17.99 12.27
CA ILE A 304 24.83 19.05 11.25
C ILE A 304 23.56 19.91 11.08
N LYS A 305 22.39 19.29 11.10
CA LYS A 305 21.10 19.98 10.90
C LYS A 305 20.51 20.58 12.17
N GLY A 306 21.14 20.36 13.33
CA GLY A 306 20.62 20.81 14.62
C GLY A 306 19.23 20.26 14.96
N LYS A 307 18.95 19.01 14.58
CA LYS A 307 17.63 18.41 14.81
C LYS A 307 17.42 18.14 16.29
N VAL A 308 16.25 18.51 16.78
CA VAL A 308 15.71 18.09 18.08
C VAL A 308 14.88 16.83 17.84
N ASP A 309 14.92 15.87 18.79
CA ASP A 309 14.13 14.63 18.74
C ASP A 309 12.82 14.79 19.51
#